data_31d45c6bbfdab977fc8eb9bf4e9c717e
#
_entry.id   31d45c6bbfdab977fc8eb9bf4e9c717e
#
_cell.length_a   1.000
_cell.length_b   1.000
_cell.length_c   1.000
_cell.angle_alpha   90.00
_cell.angle_beta   90.00
_cell.angle_gamma   90.00
#
_symmetry.space_group_name_H-M   'P 1'
#
loop_
_entity.id
_entity.type
_entity.pdbx_description
1 polymer ?
#
loop_
_entity_poly.entity_id
_entity_poly.type
_entity_poly.pdbx_seq_one_letter_code
_entity_poly.pdbx_strand_id
1 'polypeptide(L)'
;MRARLGNAEDLGRVSRMSEIRISEIFGPTIQGEGPLIGTPTVFVRTAGCDYRCTWCDTLYAVLPEHREGWRFMSNAAVLGEVNRLTGERPIVVTLSGCNPALQPLADLIRLGRKQGHRFALETQGSVAQPWFSQLDSLVLSPKPPSSGIAMNLSGLTECIKAAGERPSTALKIVVFDDEDFAFAGHFGAVSAAAGLSPARQSDPADRIGYARLARAAVSAGGQDARGALV
;
A
#
# COMPACT_ATOMS: atom_id res chain seq x y z
N MET A 1 -40.07 10.94 -26.33
CA MET A 1 -38.64 11.09 -26.14
C MET A 1 -38.10 9.72 -25.74
N ARG A 2 -37.48 8.97 -26.64
CA ARG A 2 -36.99 7.61 -26.39
C ARG A 2 -35.55 7.70 -25.90
N ALA A 3 -35.30 7.24 -24.68
CA ALA A 3 -33.96 7.09 -24.16
C ALA A 3 -33.20 6.05 -25.01
N ARG A 4 -32.02 6.42 -25.52
CA ARG A 4 -31.10 5.49 -26.21
C ARG A 4 -30.50 4.56 -25.16
N LEU A 5 -30.84 3.28 -25.28
CA LEU A 5 -30.11 2.22 -24.57
C LEU A 5 -28.69 2.18 -25.15
N GLY A 6 -27.69 2.36 -24.33
CA GLY A 6 -26.27 2.26 -24.71
C GLY A 6 -25.97 0.87 -25.30
N ASN A 7 -25.11 0.82 -26.29
CA ASN A 7 -24.72 -0.41 -26.99
C ASN A 7 -24.00 -1.38 -26.03
N ALA A 8 -24.17 -2.69 -26.30
CA ALA A 8 -23.53 -3.77 -25.50
C ALA A 8 -22.00 -3.63 -25.40
N GLU A 9 -21.35 -2.99 -26.39
CA GLU A 9 -19.93 -2.67 -26.39
C GLU A 9 -19.57 -1.59 -25.33
N ASP A 10 -20.43 -0.60 -25.10
CA ASP A 10 -20.25 0.42 -24.07
C ASP A 10 -20.42 -0.19 -22.66
N LEU A 11 -21.36 -1.11 -22.48
CA LEU A 11 -21.54 -1.84 -21.23
C LEU A 11 -20.34 -2.75 -20.91
N GLY A 12 -19.77 -3.41 -21.93
CA GLY A 12 -18.56 -4.23 -21.80
C GLY A 12 -17.31 -3.40 -21.50
N ARG A 13 -17.21 -2.19 -22.04
CA ARG A 13 -16.12 -1.26 -21.80
C ARG A 13 -16.18 -0.64 -20.39
N VAL A 14 -17.36 -0.25 -19.92
CA VAL A 14 -17.60 0.25 -18.57
C VAL A 14 -17.35 -0.85 -17.53
N SER A 15 -17.75 -2.11 -17.82
CA SER A 15 -17.47 -3.26 -16.95
C SER A 15 -15.98 -3.51 -16.77
N ARG A 16 -15.17 -3.43 -17.83
CA ARG A 16 -13.71 -3.62 -17.76
C ARG A 16 -12.97 -2.49 -17.04
N MET A 17 -13.51 -1.27 -17.04
CA MET A 17 -12.92 -0.12 -16.35
C MET A 17 -13.09 -0.20 -14.81
N SER A 18 -13.95 -1.07 -14.32
CA SER A 18 -14.21 -1.28 -12.89
C SER A 18 -13.54 -2.54 -12.31
N GLU A 19 -12.80 -3.30 -13.11
CA GLU A 19 -12.10 -4.50 -12.65
C GLU A 19 -10.76 -4.17 -12.03
N ILE A 20 -10.48 -4.81 -10.90
CA ILE A 20 -9.22 -4.71 -10.18
C ILE A 20 -8.31 -5.84 -10.66
N ARG A 21 -7.07 -5.52 -10.99
CA ARG A 21 -6.05 -6.53 -11.30
C ARG A 21 -5.50 -7.08 -9.99
N ILE A 22 -5.80 -8.33 -9.71
CA ILE A 22 -5.42 -9.03 -8.50
C ILE A 22 -4.34 -10.06 -8.82
N SER A 23 -3.22 -9.99 -8.11
CA SER A 23 -2.21 -11.03 -8.08
C SER A 23 -2.63 -12.14 -7.13
N GLU A 24 -2.98 -11.79 -5.90
CA GLU A 24 -3.44 -12.75 -4.90
C GLU A 24 -4.32 -12.11 -3.82
N ILE A 25 -5.15 -12.93 -3.17
CA ILE A 25 -5.88 -12.56 -1.95
C ILE A 25 -5.64 -13.67 -0.94
N PHE A 26 -5.12 -13.35 0.24
CA PHE A 26 -4.79 -14.34 1.25
C PHE A 26 -4.99 -13.82 2.68
N GLY A 27 -5.14 -14.75 3.59
CA GLY A 27 -5.37 -14.50 5.01
C GLY A 27 -6.53 -15.35 5.55
N PRO A 28 -7.05 -15.06 6.76
CA PRO A 28 -6.51 -14.10 7.72
C PRO A 28 -5.10 -14.45 8.18
N THR A 29 -4.26 -13.42 8.27
CA THR A 29 -2.89 -13.52 8.81
C THR A 29 -2.58 -12.31 9.68
N ILE A 30 -1.35 -12.19 10.15
CA ILE A 30 -0.92 -11.06 10.96
C ILE A 30 -0.11 -10.10 10.08
N GLN A 31 -0.43 -8.79 10.14
CA GLN A 31 0.41 -7.77 9.51
C GLN A 31 1.77 -7.77 10.21
N GLY A 32 2.85 -7.97 9.44
CA GLY A 32 4.22 -8.08 9.93
C GLY A 32 4.98 -6.76 9.96
N GLU A 33 4.41 -5.68 9.41
CA GLU A 33 5.16 -4.46 9.12
C GLU A 33 4.35 -3.19 9.40
N GLY A 34 5.10 -2.09 9.61
CA GLY A 34 4.53 -0.75 9.71
C GLY A 34 3.62 -0.53 10.92
N PRO A 35 2.73 0.49 10.86
CA PRO A 35 1.93 0.90 12.01
C PRO A 35 0.86 -0.12 12.44
N LEU A 36 0.60 -1.13 11.62
CA LEU A 36 -0.40 -2.17 11.89
C LEU A 36 0.24 -3.51 12.28
N ILE A 37 1.53 -3.54 12.60
CA ILE A 37 2.22 -4.76 13.04
C ILE A 37 1.45 -5.46 14.17
N GLY A 38 1.27 -6.78 14.05
CA GLY A 38 0.50 -7.57 15.02
C GLY A 38 -1.01 -7.58 14.78
N THR A 39 -1.53 -6.80 13.83
CA THR A 39 -2.98 -6.71 13.56
C THR A 39 -3.42 -7.84 12.60
N PRO A 40 -4.50 -8.58 12.93
CA PRO A 40 -5.10 -9.53 11.99
C PRO A 40 -5.59 -8.82 10.72
N THR A 41 -5.23 -9.36 9.57
CA THR A 41 -5.55 -8.76 8.26
C THR A 41 -5.78 -9.82 7.18
N VAL A 42 -6.53 -9.43 6.15
CA VAL A 42 -6.55 -10.09 4.84
C VAL A 42 -5.80 -9.19 3.85
N PHE A 43 -4.83 -9.75 3.15
CA PHE A 43 -4.12 -9.04 2.09
C PHE A 43 -4.83 -9.18 0.77
N VAL A 44 -5.04 -8.05 0.09
CA VAL A 44 -5.44 -7.96 -1.30
C VAL A 44 -4.25 -7.39 -2.07
N ARG A 45 -3.44 -8.28 -2.66
CA ARG A 45 -2.28 -7.91 -3.47
C ARG A 45 -2.72 -7.63 -4.88
N THR A 46 -2.64 -6.36 -5.29
CA THR A 46 -2.92 -5.94 -6.66
C THR A 46 -1.75 -6.24 -7.59
N ALA A 47 -2.00 -6.21 -8.89
CA ALA A 47 -0.99 -6.43 -9.92
C ALA A 47 -0.73 -5.18 -10.75
N GLY A 48 0.53 -5.03 -11.19
CA GLY A 48 1.02 -3.89 -11.97
C GLY A 48 1.58 -2.77 -11.11
N CYS A 49 2.77 -2.30 -11.48
CA CYS A 49 3.51 -1.22 -10.82
C CYS A 49 4.05 -0.25 -11.86
N ASP A 50 4.13 1.01 -11.50
CA ASP A 50 4.77 2.07 -12.27
C ASP A 50 6.28 2.18 -12.00
N TYR A 51 6.79 1.50 -10.95
CA TYR A 51 8.21 1.42 -10.62
C TYR A 51 8.84 0.09 -11.02
N ARG A 52 10.17 0.08 -11.14
CA ARG A 52 11.02 -1.10 -11.43
C ARG A 52 12.21 -1.08 -10.48
N CYS A 53 11.93 -1.32 -9.19
CA CYS A 53 12.97 -1.34 -8.17
C CYS A 53 13.93 -2.50 -8.42
N THR A 54 15.25 -2.27 -8.25
CA THR A 54 16.31 -3.24 -8.49
C THR A 54 16.17 -4.49 -7.61
N TRP A 55 15.67 -4.31 -6.40
CA TRP A 55 15.49 -5.36 -5.39
C TRP A 55 14.02 -5.77 -5.19
N CYS A 56 13.16 -5.60 -6.23
CA CYS A 56 11.76 -5.99 -6.11
C CYS A 56 11.62 -7.51 -5.91
N ASP A 57 10.97 -7.91 -4.83
CA ASP A 57 10.73 -9.30 -4.45
C ASP A 57 9.43 -9.90 -5.01
N THR A 58 8.61 -9.07 -5.66
CA THR A 58 7.28 -9.43 -6.16
C THR A 58 7.15 -9.24 -7.67
N LEU A 59 8.20 -9.55 -8.43
CA LEU A 59 8.22 -9.37 -9.89
C LEU A 59 7.04 -10.06 -10.61
N TYR A 60 6.55 -11.18 -10.07
CA TYR A 60 5.38 -11.89 -10.58
C TYR A 60 4.08 -11.06 -10.56
N ALA A 61 4.01 -10.07 -9.67
CA ALA A 61 2.89 -9.14 -9.61
C ALA A 61 3.17 -7.82 -10.35
N VAL A 62 4.44 -7.53 -10.71
CA VAL A 62 4.88 -6.29 -11.35
C VAL A 62 4.93 -6.41 -12.87
N LEU A 63 5.55 -7.47 -13.37
CA LEU A 63 5.97 -7.56 -14.76
C LEU A 63 4.85 -8.10 -15.65
N PRO A 64 4.63 -7.49 -16.84
CA PRO A 64 3.57 -7.90 -17.76
C PRO A 64 3.64 -9.35 -18.23
N GLU A 65 4.82 -9.97 -18.27
CA GLU A 65 5.03 -11.37 -18.64
C GLU A 65 4.35 -12.35 -17.68
N HIS A 66 4.05 -11.92 -16.46
CA HIS A 66 3.30 -12.72 -15.48
C HIS A 66 1.79 -12.47 -15.50
N ARG A 67 1.30 -11.69 -16.48
CA ARG A 67 -0.10 -11.25 -16.56
C ARG A 67 -1.10 -12.41 -16.61
N GLU A 68 -0.72 -13.53 -17.13
CA GLU A 68 -1.58 -14.73 -17.19
C GLU A 68 -1.95 -15.25 -15.79
N GLY A 69 -1.11 -15.01 -14.80
CA GLY A 69 -1.38 -15.34 -13.39
C GLY A 69 -2.28 -14.32 -12.68
N TRP A 70 -2.60 -13.19 -13.30
CA TRP A 70 -3.42 -12.15 -12.68
C TRP A 70 -4.90 -12.39 -12.92
N ARG A 71 -5.70 -12.15 -11.90
CA ARG A 71 -7.16 -12.21 -12.00
C ARG A 71 -7.73 -10.81 -12.14
N PHE A 72 -8.66 -10.64 -13.06
CA PHE A 72 -9.44 -9.40 -13.19
C PHE A 72 -10.75 -9.61 -12.43
N MET A 73 -10.93 -8.90 -11.33
CA MET A 73 -12.03 -9.11 -10.40
C MET A 73 -12.83 -7.84 -10.20
N SER A 74 -14.16 -7.96 -10.17
CA SER A 74 -15.03 -6.85 -9.76
C SER A 74 -14.83 -6.55 -8.26
N ASN A 75 -15.17 -5.33 -7.84
CA ASN A 75 -15.13 -4.94 -6.42
C ASN A 75 -15.94 -5.91 -5.54
N ALA A 76 -17.10 -6.36 -6.02
CA ALA A 76 -17.93 -7.32 -5.31
C ALA A 76 -17.27 -8.70 -5.19
N ALA A 77 -16.58 -9.16 -6.24
CA ALA A 77 -15.87 -10.44 -6.22
C ALA A 77 -14.68 -10.42 -5.26
N VAL A 78 -13.91 -9.32 -5.22
CA VAL A 78 -12.81 -9.14 -4.25
C VAL A 78 -13.36 -9.17 -2.83
N LEU A 79 -14.44 -8.43 -2.56
CA LEU A 79 -15.05 -8.38 -1.24
C LEU A 79 -15.66 -9.74 -0.84
N GLY A 80 -16.27 -10.45 -1.79
CA GLY A 80 -16.77 -11.82 -1.57
C GLY A 80 -15.65 -12.78 -1.14
N GLU A 81 -14.46 -12.67 -1.74
CA GLU A 81 -13.32 -13.50 -1.35
C GLU A 81 -12.78 -13.11 0.04
N VAL A 82 -12.73 -11.82 0.37
CA VAL A 82 -12.39 -11.36 1.73
C VAL A 82 -13.37 -11.93 2.74
N ASN A 83 -14.67 -11.85 2.49
CA ASN A 83 -15.71 -12.36 3.37
C ASN A 83 -15.61 -13.88 3.54
N ARG A 84 -15.37 -14.62 2.46
CA ARG A 84 -15.15 -16.07 2.52
C ARG A 84 -13.99 -16.44 3.44
N LEU A 85 -12.86 -15.72 3.34
CA LEU A 85 -11.69 -15.96 4.16
C LEU A 85 -11.91 -15.62 5.64
N THR A 86 -12.74 -14.62 5.95
CA THR A 86 -12.98 -14.16 7.32
C THR A 86 -14.19 -14.80 8.00
N GLY A 87 -14.97 -15.60 7.26
CA GLY A 87 -16.28 -16.07 7.73
C GLY A 87 -17.22 -14.90 8.00
N GLU A 88 -17.24 -13.93 7.08
CA GLU A 88 -18.06 -12.71 7.11
C GLU A 88 -17.80 -11.77 8.31
N ARG A 89 -16.73 -12.00 9.05
CA ARG A 89 -16.36 -11.15 10.19
C ARG A 89 -15.56 -9.94 9.73
N PRO A 90 -15.86 -8.73 10.25
CA PRO A 90 -15.07 -7.53 9.97
C PRO A 90 -13.59 -7.70 10.32
N ILE A 91 -12.72 -7.23 9.43
CA ILE A 91 -11.28 -7.31 9.59
C ILE A 91 -10.61 -6.06 8.97
N VAL A 92 -9.33 -5.90 9.19
CA VAL A 92 -8.50 -5.00 8.37
C VAL A 92 -8.23 -5.67 7.03
N VAL A 93 -8.53 -4.97 5.94
CA VAL A 93 -8.16 -5.36 4.58
C VAL A 93 -6.95 -4.53 4.17
N THR A 94 -5.79 -5.15 4.05
CA THR A 94 -4.56 -4.49 3.60
C THR A 94 -4.47 -4.57 2.09
N LEU A 95 -4.67 -3.43 1.44
CA LEU A 95 -4.47 -3.24 0.01
C LEU A 95 -2.97 -3.06 -0.22
N SER A 96 -2.33 -4.05 -0.80
CA SER A 96 -0.89 -4.12 -0.96
C SER A 96 -0.53 -4.61 -2.38
N GLY A 97 0.73 -4.86 -2.60
CA GLY A 97 1.27 -5.38 -3.86
C GLY A 97 2.11 -4.34 -4.55
N CYS A 98 2.14 -4.33 -5.86
CA CYS A 98 2.97 -3.45 -6.66
C CYS A 98 2.65 -1.97 -6.40
N ASN A 99 1.63 -1.42 -7.02
CA ASN A 99 1.07 -0.13 -6.66
C ASN A 99 -0.47 -0.16 -6.70
N PRO A 100 -1.12 -0.37 -5.55
CA PRO A 100 -2.59 -0.40 -5.49
C PRO A 100 -3.24 0.93 -5.92
N ALA A 101 -2.52 2.06 -5.81
CA ALA A 101 -3.00 3.36 -6.25
C ALA A 101 -3.27 3.45 -7.76
N LEU A 102 -2.79 2.49 -8.55
CA LEU A 102 -3.10 2.36 -9.99
C LEU A 102 -4.45 1.66 -10.27
N GLN A 103 -5.17 1.22 -9.23
CA GLN A 103 -6.40 0.43 -9.37
C GLN A 103 -7.64 1.23 -8.94
N PRO A 104 -8.83 0.92 -9.48
CA PRO A 104 -10.08 1.59 -9.15
C PRO A 104 -10.68 1.05 -7.83
N LEU A 105 -10.04 1.34 -6.69
CA LEU A 105 -10.38 0.75 -5.39
C LEU A 105 -11.46 1.50 -4.60
N ALA A 106 -11.91 2.66 -5.05
CA ALA A 106 -12.88 3.48 -4.33
C ALA A 106 -14.15 2.72 -3.93
N ASP A 107 -14.73 1.96 -4.88
CA ASP A 107 -15.96 1.21 -4.61
C ASP A 107 -15.72 0.00 -3.72
N LEU A 108 -14.59 -0.68 -3.84
CA LEU A 108 -14.21 -1.76 -2.92
C LEU A 108 -14.17 -1.25 -1.48
N ILE A 109 -13.47 -0.14 -1.25
CA ILE A 109 -13.35 0.49 0.06
C ILE A 109 -14.73 0.89 0.59
N ARG A 110 -15.52 1.58 -0.23
CA ARG A 110 -16.87 2.02 0.14
C ARG A 110 -17.81 0.84 0.51
N LEU A 111 -17.78 -0.23 -0.28
CA LEU A 111 -18.62 -1.42 -0.05
C LEU A 111 -18.16 -2.19 1.20
N GLY A 112 -16.85 -2.42 1.35
CA GLY A 112 -16.32 -3.15 2.49
C GLY A 112 -16.51 -2.40 3.81
N ARG A 113 -16.40 -1.07 3.81
CA ARG A 113 -16.69 -0.25 4.99
C ARG A 113 -18.17 -0.36 5.44
N LYS A 114 -19.10 -0.50 4.51
CA LYS A 114 -20.52 -0.77 4.86
C LYS A 114 -20.71 -2.10 5.58
N GLN A 115 -19.79 -3.05 5.38
CA GLN A 115 -19.78 -4.35 6.05
C GLN A 115 -18.89 -4.36 7.32
N GLY A 116 -18.37 -3.20 7.72
CA GLY A 116 -17.58 -3.04 8.93
C GLY A 116 -16.07 -3.31 8.76
N HIS A 117 -15.59 -3.63 7.55
CA HIS A 117 -14.16 -3.76 7.30
C HIS A 117 -13.46 -2.41 7.42
N ARG A 118 -12.21 -2.43 7.90
CA ARG A 118 -11.28 -1.32 7.86
C ARG A 118 -10.30 -1.51 6.71
N PHE A 119 -9.80 -0.42 6.12
CA PHE A 119 -8.91 -0.49 4.99
C PHE A 119 -7.57 0.18 5.27
N ALA A 120 -6.50 -0.57 5.05
CA ALA A 120 -5.14 -0.08 5.02
C ALA A 120 -4.62 -0.13 3.58
N LEU A 121 -3.79 0.85 3.21
CA LEU A 121 -3.12 0.91 1.92
C LEU A 121 -1.62 0.98 2.12
N GLU A 122 -0.88 0.16 1.37
CA GLU A 122 0.57 0.27 1.21
C GLU A 122 0.89 0.66 -0.25
N THR A 123 1.49 1.82 -0.45
CA THR A 123 1.87 2.34 -1.77
C THR A 123 3.20 3.07 -1.71
N GLN A 124 3.94 3.13 -2.81
CA GLN A 124 5.19 3.90 -2.89
C GLN A 124 4.99 5.43 -2.92
N GLY A 125 3.76 5.91 -3.03
CA GLY A 125 3.48 7.35 -3.01
C GLY A 125 3.73 8.06 -4.34
N SER A 126 3.69 7.34 -5.46
CA SER A 126 3.87 7.91 -6.80
C SER A 126 2.59 8.49 -7.40
N VAL A 127 1.43 7.95 -7.01
CA VAL A 127 0.11 8.29 -7.56
C VAL A 127 -0.87 8.56 -6.42
N ALA A 128 -1.37 9.79 -6.34
CA ALA A 128 -2.40 10.17 -5.40
C ALA A 128 -3.79 9.77 -5.92
N GLN A 129 -4.67 9.41 -4.99
CA GLN A 129 -6.05 9.06 -5.31
C GLN A 129 -7.03 9.75 -4.37
N PRO A 130 -8.16 10.28 -4.87
CA PRO A 130 -9.15 10.97 -4.02
C PRO A 130 -9.73 10.09 -2.91
N TRP A 131 -9.75 8.77 -3.11
CA TRP A 131 -10.27 7.82 -2.12
C TRP A 131 -9.30 7.53 -0.96
N PHE A 132 -8.08 8.08 -0.97
CA PHE A 132 -7.15 7.95 0.18
C PHE A 132 -7.77 8.46 1.47
N SER A 133 -8.58 9.52 1.41
CA SER A 133 -9.33 10.05 2.56
C SER A 133 -10.37 9.07 3.14
N GLN A 134 -10.67 7.96 2.46
CA GLN A 134 -11.60 6.93 2.94
C GLN A 134 -10.89 5.78 3.67
N LEU A 135 -9.56 5.75 3.66
CA LEU A 135 -8.76 4.73 4.34
C LEU A 135 -8.77 4.92 5.86
N ASP A 136 -8.41 3.88 6.59
CA ASP A 136 -8.18 3.93 8.04
C ASP A 136 -6.66 4.03 8.33
N SER A 137 -5.82 3.47 7.44
CA SER A 137 -4.36 3.60 7.50
C SER A 137 -3.77 3.75 6.10
N LEU A 138 -2.79 4.63 5.96
CA LEU A 138 -2.02 4.83 4.73
C LEU A 138 -0.53 4.71 5.04
N VAL A 139 0.12 3.75 4.42
CA VAL A 139 1.57 3.59 4.47
C VAL A 139 2.16 4.03 3.13
N LEU A 140 2.95 5.07 3.16
CA LEU A 140 3.69 5.59 2.02
C LEU A 140 5.12 5.06 2.10
N SER A 141 5.58 4.37 1.06
CA SER A 141 6.90 3.75 1.02
C SER A 141 7.76 4.37 -0.11
N PRO A 142 8.24 5.62 0.07
CA PRO A 142 9.14 6.23 -0.89
C PRO A 142 10.38 5.37 -1.08
N LYS A 143 10.85 5.30 -2.31
CA LYS A 143 11.94 4.40 -2.68
C LYS A 143 13.29 5.08 -2.48
N PRO A 144 14.20 4.45 -1.71
CA PRO A 144 15.53 4.98 -1.45
C PRO A 144 16.48 4.78 -2.64
N PRO A 145 17.69 5.35 -2.62
CA PRO A 145 18.68 5.26 -3.70
C PRO A 145 18.98 3.84 -4.17
N SER A 146 19.10 2.87 -3.26
CA SER A 146 19.36 1.46 -3.60
C SER A 146 18.29 0.84 -4.50
N SER A 147 17.11 1.41 -4.55
CA SER A 147 16.03 0.95 -5.43
C SER A 147 16.29 1.23 -6.91
N GLY A 148 17.20 2.14 -7.25
CA GLY A 148 17.41 2.65 -8.60
C GLY A 148 16.29 3.56 -9.12
N ILE A 149 15.32 3.94 -8.27
CA ILE A 149 14.20 4.79 -8.64
C ILE A 149 14.45 6.22 -8.17
N ALA A 150 14.30 7.17 -9.11
CA ALA A 150 14.39 8.57 -8.77
C ALA A 150 13.22 8.98 -7.82
N MET A 151 13.58 9.74 -6.79
CA MET A 151 12.60 10.23 -5.81
C MET A 151 11.51 11.10 -6.46
N ASN A 152 10.25 10.77 -6.22
CA ASN A 152 9.07 11.54 -6.63
C ASN A 152 8.46 12.29 -5.43
N LEU A 153 9.11 13.38 -5.00
CA LEU A 153 8.65 14.16 -3.85
C LEU A 153 7.28 14.81 -4.10
N SER A 154 7.01 15.26 -5.34
CA SER A 154 5.71 15.87 -5.68
C SER A 154 4.58 14.85 -5.57
N GLY A 155 4.75 13.62 -6.09
CA GLY A 155 3.78 12.55 -5.96
C GLY A 155 3.51 12.18 -4.50
N LEU A 156 4.55 12.08 -3.69
CA LEU A 156 4.41 11.82 -2.26
C LEU A 156 3.61 12.93 -1.55
N THR A 157 3.91 14.18 -1.86
CA THR A 157 3.20 15.35 -1.30
C THR A 157 1.71 15.33 -1.67
N GLU A 158 1.39 15.02 -2.92
CA GLU A 158 0.00 14.90 -3.37
C GLU A 158 -0.73 13.73 -2.71
N CYS A 159 -0.04 12.60 -2.45
CA CYS A 159 -0.61 11.48 -1.68
C CYS A 159 -0.97 11.89 -0.25
N ILE A 160 -0.11 12.63 0.42
CA ILE A 160 -0.35 13.14 1.77
C ILE A 160 -1.55 14.11 1.77
N LYS A 161 -1.61 15.03 0.81
CA LYS A 161 -2.75 15.96 0.66
C LYS A 161 -4.06 15.21 0.41
N ALA A 162 -4.04 14.20 -0.47
CA ALA A 162 -5.23 13.40 -0.79
C ALA A 162 -5.73 12.56 0.39
N ALA A 163 -4.82 12.14 1.26
CA ALA A 163 -5.16 11.43 2.50
C ALA A 163 -5.97 12.31 3.47
N GLY A 164 -5.61 13.58 3.58
CA GLY A 164 -6.20 14.49 4.57
C GLY A 164 -5.89 14.03 6.01
N GLU A 165 -6.80 14.28 6.92
CA GLU A 165 -6.62 14.00 8.36
C GLU A 165 -7.13 12.62 8.79
N ARG A 166 -7.93 11.95 7.95
CA ARG A 166 -8.64 10.74 8.38
C ARG A 166 -7.73 9.51 8.57
N PRO A 167 -6.93 9.06 7.57
CA PRO A 167 -6.11 7.89 7.76
C PRO A 167 -4.93 8.20 8.68
N SER A 168 -4.60 7.24 9.56
CA SER A 168 -3.28 7.24 10.18
C SER A 168 -2.24 7.07 9.07
N THR A 169 -1.45 8.11 8.80
CA THR A 169 -0.45 8.09 7.71
C THR A 169 0.94 7.89 8.27
N ALA A 170 1.68 6.92 7.71
CA ALA A 170 3.04 6.61 8.08
C ALA A 170 3.95 6.51 6.86
N LEU A 171 5.23 6.79 7.04
CA LEU A 171 6.29 6.50 6.07
C LEU A 171 6.97 5.19 6.44
N LYS A 172 7.18 4.32 5.43
CA LYS A 172 7.95 3.07 5.56
C LYS A 172 9.04 3.07 4.49
N ILE A 173 10.29 3.08 4.89
CA ILE A 173 11.43 3.10 3.98
C ILE A 173 12.26 1.84 4.19
N VAL A 174 12.54 1.13 3.10
CA VAL A 174 13.46 -0.01 3.09
C VAL A 174 14.88 0.52 3.11
N VAL A 175 15.74 -0.02 3.96
CA VAL A 175 17.11 0.44 4.15
C VAL A 175 18.06 -0.74 3.96
N PHE A 176 18.96 -0.65 2.98
CA PHE A 176 19.99 -1.65 2.70
C PHE A 176 21.40 -1.17 3.11
N ASP A 177 21.64 0.13 3.07
CA ASP A 177 22.96 0.73 3.29
C ASP A 177 22.90 2.11 3.96
N ASP A 178 24.04 2.73 4.17
CA ASP A 178 24.16 4.04 4.82
C ASP A 178 23.53 5.17 3.98
N GLU A 179 23.52 5.07 2.65
CA GLU A 179 22.90 6.05 1.77
C GLU A 179 21.38 6.01 1.91
N ASP A 180 20.80 4.83 1.95
CA ASP A 180 19.38 4.64 2.22
C ASP A 180 19.00 5.12 3.62
N PHE A 181 19.87 4.89 4.61
CA PHE A 181 19.66 5.37 5.97
C PHE A 181 19.67 6.90 6.04
N ALA A 182 20.62 7.54 5.36
CA ALA A 182 20.66 9.01 5.25
C ALA A 182 19.43 9.56 4.54
N PHE A 183 18.96 8.90 3.48
CA PHE A 183 17.70 9.22 2.79
C PHE A 183 16.51 9.15 3.74
N ALA A 184 16.38 8.08 4.52
CA ALA A 184 15.31 7.93 5.51
C ALA A 184 15.35 9.05 6.57
N GLY A 185 16.55 9.44 7.02
CA GLY A 185 16.75 10.54 7.95
C GLY A 185 16.26 11.90 7.42
N HIS A 186 16.47 12.19 6.14
CA HIS A 186 15.94 13.38 5.48
C HIS A 186 14.40 13.42 5.50
N PHE A 187 13.75 12.29 5.32
CA PHE A 187 12.28 12.20 5.39
C PHE A 187 11.73 12.44 6.78
N GLY A 188 12.41 11.99 7.83
CA GLY A 188 12.05 12.30 9.21
C GLY A 188 11.99 13.81 9.48
N ALA A 189 12.99 14.54 8.99
CA ALA A 189 13.05 16.00 9.12
C ALA A 189 11.98 16.71 8.28
N VAL A 190 11.75 16.28 7.03
CA VAL A 190 10.75 16.86 6.13
C VAL A 190 9.33 16.58 6.63
N SER A 191 9.06 15.38 7.15
CA SER A 191 7.77 15.04 7.73
C SER A 191 7.43 15.88 8.95
N ALA A 192 8.40 16.17 9.80
CA ALA A 192 8.24 17.05 10.95
C ALA A 192 7.94 18.51 10.51
N ALA A 193 8.64 18.99 9.47
CA ALA A 193 8.43 20.33 8.91
C ALA A 193 7.08 20.48 8.19
N ALA A 194 6.55 19.39 7.62
CA ALA A 194 5.25 19.36 6.95
C ALA A 194 4.07 19.19 7.94
N GLY A 195 4.30 19.21 9.25
CA GLY A 195 3.26 19.00 10.26
C GLY A 195 2.71 17.57 10.28
N LEU A 196 3.35 16.64 9.60
CA LEU A 196 3.07 15.23 9.73
C LEU A 196 3.58 14.81 11.11
N SER A 197 2.68 14.84 12.08
CA SER A 197 2.97 14.27 13.39
C SER A 197 3.43 12.81 13.17
N PRO A 198 4.56 12.38 13.72
CA PRO A 198 4.83 10.95 13.80
C PRO A 198 3.58 10.33 14.41
N ALA A 199 3.08 9.26 13.80
CA ALA A 199 1.87 8.59 14.26
C ALA A 199 1.84 8.65 15.77
N ARG A 200 0.73 9.09 16.37
CA ARG A 200 0.58 9.15 17.83
C ARG A 200 0.75 7.73 18.34
N GLN A 201 1.98 7.31 18.50
CA GLN A 201 2.33 6.18 19.31
C GLN A 201 2.16 6.64 20.75
N SER A 202 1.27 5.99 21.42
CA SER A 202 0.89 6.29 22.81
C SER A 202 2.01 6.00 23.83
N ASP A 203 3.19 5.53 23.34
CA ASP A 203 4.34 5.22 24.20
C ASP A 203 5.67 5.75 23.63
N PRO A 204 6.40 6.63 24.35
CA PRO A 204 7.74 7.08 23.95
C PRO A 204 8.78 5.95 23.82
N ALA A 205 8.56 4.79 24.45
CA ALA A 205 9.46 3.63 24.36
C ALA A 205 9.45 3.00 22.96
N ASP A 206 8.33 3.07 22.22
CA ASP A 206 8.20 2.53 20.87
C ASP A 206 9.02 3.31 19.83
N ARG A 207 9.23 4.63 20.06
CA ARG A 207 10.10 5.46 19.20
C ARG A 207 11.57 5.03 19.22
N ILE A 208 12.03 4.50 20.34
CA ILE A 208 13.42 4.08 20.52
C ILE A 208 13.68 2.72 19.85
N GLY A 209 12.65 1.87 19.74
CA GLY A 209 12.74 0.54 19.15
C GLY A 209 13.09 0.56 17.66
N TYR A 210 12.41 1.38 16.87
CA TYR A 210 12.61 1.44 15.41
C TYR A 210 13.97 2.02 15.03
N ALA A 211 14.40 3.11 15.64
CA ALA A 211 15.72 3.70 15.37
C ALA A 211 16.87 2.80 15.84
N ARG A 212 16.70 2.03 16.91
CA ARG A 212 17.71 1.08 17.40
C ARG A 212 17.79 -0.18 16.55
N LEU A 213 16.67 -0.70 16.05
CA LEU A 213 16.65 -1.86 15.16
C LEU A 213 17.31 -1.54 13.83
N ALA A 214 17.06 -0.35 13.27
CA ALA A 214 17.71 0.10 12.05
C ALA A 214 19.23 0.22 12.23
N ARG A 215 19.71 0.81 13.34
CA ARG A 215 21.14 0.90 13.66
C ARG A 215 21.77 -0.47 13.95
N ALA A 216 21.06 -1.38 14.58
CA ALA A 216 21.57 -2.73 14.85
C ALA A 216 21.68 -3.56 13.54
N ALA A 217 20.77 -3.41 12.60
CA ALA A 217 20.82 -4.09 11.31
C ALA A 217 21.98 -3.59 10.43
N VAL A 218 22.25 -2.27 10.45
CA VAL A 218 23.37 -1.65 9.71
C VAL A 218 24.72 -1.98 10.40
N SER A 219 24.80 -1.98 11.75
CA SER A 219 26.04 -2.26 12.47
C SER A 219 26.43 -3.74 12.53
N ALA A 220 25.49 -4.66 12.32
CA ALA A 220 25.76 -6.09 12.37
C ALA A 220 26.50 -6.65 11.14
N GLY A 221 26.74 -5.84 10.09
CA GLY A 221 27.57 -6.20 8.93
C GLY A 221 27.23 -7.54 8.29
N GLY A 222 26.03 -8.02 8.51
CA GLY A 222 25.58 -9.31 8.01
C GLY A 222 25.38 -9.26 6.51
N GLN A 223 26.17 -10.01 5.79
CA GLN A 223 26.03 -10.28 4.35
C GLN A 223 24.78 -11.13 4.05
N ASP A 224 23.64 -10.79 4.59
CA ASP A 224 22.39 -11.42 4.20
C ASP A 224 21.64 -10.47 3.28
N ALA A 225 21.47 -10.88 2.03
CA ALA A 225 20.91 -10.12 0.92
C ALA A 225 19.42 -9.75 1.10
N ARG A 226 18.96 -9.62 2.32
CA ARG A 226 17.59 -9.24 2.67
C ARG A 226 17.60 -7.96 3.50
N GLY A 227 17.13 -6.86 2.88
CA GLY A 227 17.05 -5.56 3.50
C GLY A 227 16.26 -5.55 4.80
N ALA A 228 16.70 -4.74 5.75
CA ALA A 228 15.93 -4.47 6.94
C ALA A 228 14.76 -3.55 6.61
N LEU A 229 13.55 -3.90 7.05
CA LEU A 229 12.38 -3.04 6.99
C LEU A 229 12.36 -2.14 8.22
N VAL A 230 12.28 -0.84 8.02
CA VAL A 230 12.14 0.19 9.06
C VAL A 230 10.75 0.83 8.98
#